data_e96e7fc1f601cc8fc0b27deca3528ea7
#
_entry.id   e96e7fc1f601cc8fc0b27deca3528ea7
#
_cell.length_a   1.000
_cell.length_b   1.000
_cell.length_c   1.000
_cell.angle_alpha   90.00
_cell.angle_beta   90.00
_cell.angle_gamma   90.00
#
_symmetry.space_group_name_H-M   'P 1'
#
loop_
_entity.id
_entity.type
_entity.pdbx_description
1 polymer ?
#
loop_
_entity_poly.entity_id
_entity_poly.type
_entity_poly.pdbx_seq_one_letter_code
_entity_poly.pdbx_strand_id
1 'polypeptide(L)'
;MSDAMHEAVILGGGLAGLCLALQLRGEFPEMDILVLERNRHPLPTAAHKVGESTVEIGADYFDHTLGLREHMDSAHIRKFGLRYFFSDGRDDVENTTELGVSRILPAPSYQIDRGIFETFLGEEARRRGIAFRDGATVKRFNVGEHGAAHEVHY
;
A
#
# COMPACT_ATOMS: atom_id res chain seq x y z
N MET A 1 -1.69 -30.54 9.41
CA MET A 1 -1.45 -29.07 9.37
C MET A 1 -1.76 -28.60 10.77
N SER A 2 -0.85 -27.90 11.44
CA SER A 2 -1.11 -27.38 12.78
C SER A 2 -2.06 -26.19 12.63
N ASP A 3 -3.18 -26.23 13.34
CA ASP A 3 -4.09 -25.10 13.45
C ASP A 3 -3.39 -24.03 14.27
N ALA A 4 -2.98 -22.93 13.60
CA ALA A 4 -2.43 -21.76 14.26
C ALA A 4 -3.56 -20.75 14.48
N MET A 5 -3.62 -20.18 15.66
CA MET A 5 -4.57 -19.11 16.01
C MET A 5 -3.85 -17.77 15.88
N HIS A 6 -4.48 -16.81 15.23
CA HIS A 6 -4.03 -15.43 15.13
C HIS A 6 -5.20 -14.50 15.50
N GLU A 7 -4.91 -13.34 16.10
CA GLU A 7 -5.94 -12.35 16.44
C GLU A 7 -6.45 -11.62 15.20
N ALA A 8 -5.58 -11.43 14.21
CA ALA A 8 -5.96 -10.86 12.92
C ALA A 8 -5.30 -11.61 11.77
N VAL A 9 -6.09 -11.97 10.74
CA VAL A 9 -5.58 -12.55 9.49
C VAL A 9 -5.98 -11.64 8.32
N ILE A 10 -4.98 -11.10 7.62
CA ILE A 10 -5.17 -10.22 6.47
C ILE A 10 -4.96 -11.01 5.19
N LEU A 11 -5.99 -11.04 4.34
CA LEU A 11 -5.98 -11.76 3.08
C LEU A 11 -5.56 -10.85 1.93
N GLY A 12 -4.29 -10.94 1.55
CA GLY A 12 -3.63 -10.14 0.53
C GLY A 12 -2.54 -9.26 1.13
N GLY A 13 -1.30 -9.46 0.68
CA GLY A 13 -0.09 -8.71 1.06
C GLY A 13 0.30 -7.65 0.03
N GLY A 14 -0.68 -7.06 -0.67
CA GLY A 14 -0.47 -5.87 -1.48
C GLY A 14 -0.48 -4.60 -0.64
N LEU A 15 -0.45 -3.44 -1.31
CA LEU A 15 -0.39 -2.12 -0.66
C LEU A 15 -1.38 -1.97 0.51
N ALA A 16 -2.68 -2.25 0.28
CA ALA A 16 -3.70 -2.05 1.30
C ALA A 16 -3.52 -2.98 2.51
N GLY A 17 -3.28 -4.28 2.27
CA GLY A 17 -3.14 -5.26 3.35
C GLY A 17 -1.89 -5.04 4.19
N LEU A 18 -0.76 -4.71 3.58
CA LEU A 18 0.47 -4.42 4.31
C LEU A 18 0.38 -3.09 5.08
N CYS A 19 -0.22 -2.05 4.49
CA CYS A 19 -0.46 -0.80 5.22
C CYS A 19 -1.38 -1.01 6.43
N LEU A 20 -2.47 -1.77 6.27
CA LEU A 20 -3.35 -2.13 7.39
C LEU A 20 -2.58 -2.90 8.49
N ALA A 21 -1.76 -3.88 8.10
CA ALA A 21 -0.97 -4.65 9.06
C ALA A 21 0.00 -3.77 9.85
N LEU A 22 0.68 -2.83 9.19
CA LEU A 22 1.60 -1.89 9.83
C LEU A 22 0.86 -0.93 10.76
N GLN A 23 -0.31 -0.43 10.38
CA GLN A 23 -1.14 0.42 11.21
C GLN A 23 -1.64 -0.33 12.45
N LEU A 24 -2.18 -1.54 12.27
CA LEU A 24 -2.62 -2.38 13.39
C LEU A 24 -1.47 -2.64 14.38
N ARG A 25 -0.26 -2.94 13.88
CA ARG A 25 0.92 -3.12 14.73
C ARG A 25 1.30 -1.84 15.49
N GLY A 26 1.11 -0.67 14.88
CA GLY A 26 1.35 0.62 15.54
C GLY A 26 0.35 0.89 16.66
N GLU A 27 -0.94 0.64 16.42
CA GLU A 27 -2.02 0.86 17.38
C GLU A 27 -2.11 -0.24 18.46
N PHE A 28 -1.80 -1.48 18.09
CA PHE A 28 -1.88 -2.66 18.95
C PHE A 28 -0.56 -3.44 18.91
N PRO A 29 0.46 -3.02 19.67
CA PRO A 29 1.82 -3.57 19.57
C PRO A 29 1.93 -5.08 19.84
N GLU A 30 1.04 -5.64 20.66
CA GLU A 30 1.06 -7.07 21.05
C GLU A 30 0.14 -7.95 20.18
N MET A 31 -0.65 -7.35 19.28
CA MET A 31 -1.60 -8.10 18.45
C MET A 31 -0.88 -9.13 17.57
N ASP A 32 -1.32 -10.37 17.58
CA ASP A 32 -0.81 -11.42 16.69
C ASP A 32 -1.44 -11.32 15.30
N ILE A 33 -0.65 -10.81 14.34
CA ILE A 33 -1.11 -10.49 12.98
C ILE A 33 -0.44 -11.43 11.99
N LEU A 34 -1.25 -12.10 11.16
CA LEU A 34 -0.82 -12.87 9.99
C LEU A 34 -1.28 -12.19 8.70
N VAL A 35 -0.37 -11.96 7.78
CA VAL A 35 -0.68 -11.53 6.40
C VAL A 35 -0.38 -12.68 5.44
N LEU A 36 -1.34 -13.03 4.59
CA LEU A 36 -1.21 -14.07 3.56
C LEU A 36 -1.17 -13.42 2.18
N GLU A 37 -0.13 -13.68 1.39
CA GLU A 37 0.03 -13.16 0.03
C GLU A 37 0.35 -14.30 -0.95
N ARG A 38 -0.40 -14.36 -2.06
CA ARG A 38 -0.23 -15.41 -3.09
C ARG A 38 1.07 -15.28 -3.88
N ASN A 39 1.51 -14.04 -4.13
CA ASN A 39 2.74 -13.78 -4.86
C ASN A 39 3.94 -13.91 -3.92
N ARG A 40 5.06 -14.40 -4.45
CA ARG A 40 6.33 -14.42 -3.71
C ARG A 40 6.98 -13.04 -3.74
N HIS A 41 7.59 -12.65 -2.64
CA HIS A 41 8.43 -11.47 -2.52
C HIS A 41 9.91 -11.83 -2.69
N PRO A 42 10.76 -10.93 -3.22
CA PRO A 42 10.42 -9.57 -3.67
C PRO A 42 9.58 -9.56 -4.94
N LEU A 43 8.75 -8.52 -5.08
CA LEU A 43 7.99 -8.28 -6.31
C LEU A 43 8.89 -7.65 -7.38
N PRO A 44 8.58 -7.85 -8.68
CA PRO A 44 9.33 -7.19 -9.74
C PRO A 44 9.16 -5.66 -9.68
N THR A 45 10.23 -4.94 -9.98
CA THR A 45 10.20 -3.49 -10.19
C THR A 45 9.42 -3.15 -11.47
N ALA A 46 9.02 -1.89 -11.62
CA ALA A 46 8.21 -1.43 -12.74
C ALA A 46 6.93 -2.29 -12.94
N ALA A 47 6.24 -2.56 -11.84
CA ALA A 47 5.08 -3.44 -11.84
C ALA A 47 3.87 -2.89 -12.61
N HIS A 48 3.88 -1.58 -12.92
CA HIS A 48 2.84 -0.86 -13.68
C HIS A 48 1.42 -1.14 -13.19
N LYS A 49 1.25 -1.18 -11.88
CA LYS A 49 -0.06 -1.39 -11.24
C LYS A 49 -0.87 -0.10 -11.21
N VAL A 50 -2.18 -0.22 -11.30
CA VAL A 50 -3.09 0.90 -11.04
C VAL A 50 -2.89 1.41 -9.61
N GLY A 51 -2.90 2.74 -9.44
CA GLY A 51 -2.72 3.37 -8.12
C GLY A 51 -1.26 3.68 -7.76
N GLU A 52 -0.39 3.82 -8.76
CA GLU A 52 1.01 4.24 -8.54
C GLU A 52 1.16 5.76 -8.36
N SER A 53 0.13 6.53 -8.70
CA SER A 53 0.10 7.97 -8.47
C SER A 53 -0.64 8.29 -7.18
N THR A 54 0.06 8.71 -6.13
CA THR A 54 -0.58 9.11 -4.88
C THR A 54 -1.19 10.50 -4.98
N VAL A 55 -2.17 10.77 -4.14
CA VAL A 55 -2.61 12.12 -3.78
C VAL A 55 -2.02 12.49 -2.41
N GLU A 56 -2.16 13.76 -2.02
CA GLU A 56 -1.55 14.30 -0.79
C GLU A 56 -2.01 13.55 0.46
N ILE A 57 -3.31 13.21 0.55
CA ILE A 57 -3.85 12.46 1.70
C ILE A 57 -3.27 11.04 1.82
N GLY A 58 -3.00 10.38 0.68
CA GLY A 58 -2.35 9.06 0.67
C GLY A 58 -0.89 9.15 1.11
N ALA A 59 -0.19 10.17 0.64
CA ALA A 59 1.20 10.41 1.04
C ALA A 59 1.31 10.79 2.52
N ASP A 60 0.37 11.59 3.03
CA ASP A 60 0.27 11.94 4.45
C ASP A 60 0.06 10.71 5.33
N TYR A 61 -0.80 9.79 4.90
CA TYR A 61 -1.01 8.52 5.59
C TYR A 61 0.28 7.68 5.66
N PHE A 62 1.03 7.56 4.56
CA PHE A 62 2.30 6.82 4.57
C PHE A 62 3.33 7.47 5.48
N ASP A 63 3.34 8.80 5.54
CA ASP A 63 4.27 9.56 6.36
C ASP A 63 3.90 9.52 7.84
N HIS A 64 2.75 10.08 8.20
CA HIS A 64 2.39 10.34 9.60
C HIS A 64 1.82 9.10 10.30
N THR A 65 1.00 8.31 9.61
CA THR A 65 0.40 7.12 10.22
C THR A 65 1.36 5.94 10.22
N LEU A 66 2.07 5.70 9.13
CA LEU A 66 2.96 4.55 9.00
C LEU A 66 4.44 4.86 9.30
N GLY A 67 4.84 6.14 9.30
CA GLY A 67 6.21 6.57 9.55
C GLY A 67 7.19 6.25 8.42
N LEU A 68 6.74 6.29 7.15
CA LEU A 68 7.50 5.81 5.99
C LEU A 68 8.09 6.93 5.12
N ARG A 69 8.16 8.18 5.61
CA ARG A 69 8.66 9.34 4.86
C ARG A 69 10.02 9.10 4.22
N GLU A 70 10.97 8.57 4.97
CA GLU A 70 12.33 8.36 4.48
C GLU A 70 12.36 7.43 3.26
N HIS A 71 11.59 6.35 3.29
CA HIS A 71 11.44 5.45 2.14
C HIS A 71 10.77 6.15 0.97
N MET A 72 9.69 6.90 1.21
CA MET A 72 8.97 7.62 0.16
C MET A 72 9.88 8.63 -0.56
N ASP A 73 10.66 9.39 0.19
CA ASP A 73 11.56 10.42 -0.37
C ASP A 73 12.78 9.81 -1.09
N SER A 74 13.27 8.63 -0.66
CA SER A 74 14.45 8.01 -1.23
C SER A 74 14.17 7.08 -2.42
N ALA A 75 13.02 6.39 -2.44
CA ALA A 75 12.73 5.34 -3.39
C ALA A 75 11.71 5.72 -4.48
N HIS A 76 10.99 6.85 -4.31
CA HIS A 76 9.90 7.22 -5.21
C HIS A 76 10.03 8.65 -5.72
N ILE A 77 9.38 8.92 -6.86
CA ILE A 77 9.43 10.23 -7.51
C ILE A 77 8.44 11.18 -6.85
N ARG A 78 8.93 12.29 -6.28
CA ARG A 78 8.07 13.33 -5.75
C ARG A 78 7.34 14.08 -6.86
N LYS A 79 6.03 14.23 -6.72
CA LYS A 79 5.20 15.00 -7.65
C LYS A 79 4.98 16.41 -7.16
N PHE A 80 4.68 17.30 -8.10
CA PHE A 80 4.40 18.71 -7.84
C PHE A 80 2.93 19.11 -8.07
N GLY A 81 2.05 18.11 -8.12
CA GLY A 81 0.62 18.29 -8.33
C GLY A 81 0.13 17.77 -9.68
N LEU A 82 -1.12 18.05 -10.00
CA LEU A 82 -1.78 17.71 -11.26
C LEU A 82 -1.96 18.96 -12.12
N ARG A 83 -1.87 18.75 -13.42
CA ARG A 83 -2.21 19.77 -14.43
C ARG A 83 -3.25 19.21 -15.38
N TYR A 84 -4.25 20.01 -15.70
CA TYR A 84 -5.32 19.69 -16.63
C TYR A 84 -5.22 20.62 -17.83
N PHE A 85 -5.32 20.04 -19.02
CA PHE A 85 -5.28 20.75 -20.28
C PHE A 85 -6.62 20.59 -21.00
N PHE A 86 -7.27 21.70 -21.32
CA PHE A 86 -8.58 21.75 -22.00
C PHE A 86 -8.40 22.30 -23.40
N SER A 87 -8.38 21.42 -24.39
CA SER A 87 -8.05 21.77 -25.78
C SER A 87 -9.25 22.11 -26.66
N ASP A 88 -10.49 21.93 -26.20
CA ASP A 88 -11.73 22.06 -27.01
C ASP A 88 -11.65 21.25 -28.32
N GLY A 89 -10.96 20.11 -28.28
CA GLY A 89 -10.77 19.23 -29.46
C GLY A 89 -9.68 19.73 -30.42
N ARG A 90 -8.85 20.72 -30.04
CA ARG A 90 -7.71 21.22 -30.85
C ARG A 90 -6.41 20.52 -30.42
N ASP A 91 -5.50 20.34 -31.38
CA ASP A 91 -4.18 19.76 -31.15
C ASP A 91 -3.10 20.80 -30.79
N ASP A 92 -3.51 22.06 -30.63
CA ASP A 92 -2.64 23.19 -30.38
C ASP A 92 -2.40 23.36 -28.88
N VAL A 93 -1.29 22.87 -28.38
CA VAL A 93 -0.90 22.92 -26.97
C VAL A 93 -0.66 24.35 -26.50
N GLU A 94 -0.19 25.25 -27.36
CA GLU A 94 0.14 26.64 -27.00
C GLU A 94 -1.11 27.47 -26.68
N ASN A 95 -2.24 27.12 -27.28
CA ASN A 95 -3.52 27.78 -27.05
C ASN A 95 -4.49 26.97 -26.17
N THR A 96 -4.00 25.96 -25.48
CA THR A 96 -4.78 25.13 -24.58
C THR A 96 -4.92 25.79 -23.21
N THR A 97 -6.12 25.80 -22.65
CA THR A 97 -6.32 26.27 -21.27
C THR A 97 -5.68 25.26 -20.30
N GLU A 98 -4.70 25.73 -19.54
CA GLU A 98 -4.03 24.94 -18.52
C GLU A 98 -4.54 25.32 -17.13
N LEU A 99 -5.00 24.33 -16.36
CA LEU A 99 -5.35 24.48 -14.94
C LEU A 99 -4.46 23.61 -14.08
N GLY A 100 -3.91 24.19 -13.04
CA GLY A 100 -3.05 23.47 -12.10
C GLY A 100 -2.53 24.37 -11.00
N VAL A 101 -1.79 23.79 -10.06
CA VAL A 101 -1.17 24.55 -8.98
C VAL A 101 0.01 25.37 -9.52
N SER A 102 0.10 26.63 -9.11
CA SER A 102 1.19 27.54 -9.51
C SER A 102 2.36 27.56 -8.53
N ARG A 103 2.31 26.74 -7.48
CA ARG A 103 3.35 26.62 -6.46
C ARG A 103 3.47 25.18 -5.97
N ILE A 104 4.64 24.83 -5.41
CA ILE A 104 4.85 23.54 -4.74
C ILE A 104 3.92 23.51 -3.51
N LEU A 105 3.15 22.43 -3.40
CA LEU A 105 2.29 22.20 -2.24
C LEU A 105 3.13 21.80 -1.02
N PRO A 106 2.75 22.22 0.19
CA PRO A 106 3.47 21.84 1.42
C PRO A 106 3.37 20.33 1.72
N ALA A 107 2.23 19.71 1.39
CA ALA A 107 2.08 18.26 1.49
C ALA A 107 2.64 17.58 0.23
N PRO A 108 3.56 16.63 0.36
CA PRO A 108 4.10 15.90 -0.78
C PRO A 108 3.06 14.93 -1.38
N SER A 109 3.25 14.61 -2.64
CA SER A 109 2.64 13.44 -3.27
C SER A 109 3.69 12.76 -4.15
N TYR A 110 3.48 11.48 -4.48
CA TYR A 110 4.51 10.66 -5.12
C TYR A 110 3.95 9.88 -6.30
N GLN A 111 4.82 9.65 -7.29
CA GLN A 111 4.68 8.58 -8.25
C GLN A 111 5.47 7.40 -7.68
N ILE A 112 4.80 6.35 -7.28
CA ILE A 112 5.40 5.17 -6.66
C ILE A 112 5.59 4.05 -7.68
N ASP A 113 6.62 3.24 -7.50
CA ASP A 113 6.69 1.90 -8.08
C ASP A 113 6.10 0.92 -7.06
N ARG A 114 4.97 0.33 -7.40
CA ARG A 114 4.26 -0.59 -6.49
C ARG A 114 5.06 -1.87 -6.20
N GLY A 115 5.92 -2.31 -7.11
CA GLY A 115 6.80 -3.45 -6.87
C GLY A 115 7.84 -3.15 -5.80
N ILE A 116 8.50 -1.99 -5.90
CA ILE A 116 9.46 -1.52 -4.90
C ILE A 116 8.77 -1.30 -3.56
N PHE A 117 7.66 -0.56 -3.56
CA PHE A 117 6.98 -0.18 -2.33
C PHE A 117 6.36 -1.38 -1.60
N GLU A 118 5.66 -2.27 -2.29
CA GLU A 118 5.07 -3.46 -1.68
C GLU A 118 6.14 -4.44 -1.16
N THR A 119 7.30 -4.55 -1.85
CA THR A 119 8.44 -5.32 -1.34
C THR A 119 8.96 -4.74 -0.03
N PHE A 120 9.21 -3.44 0.00
CA PHE A 120 9.62 -2.74 1.22
C PHE A 120 8.61 -2.90 2.36
N LEU A 121 7.30 -2.73 2.09
CA LEU A 121 6.25 -2.92 3.10
C LEU A 121 6.25 -4.34 3.67
N GLY A 122 6.50 -5.37 2.84
CA GLY A 122 6.62 -6.74 3.29
C GLY A 122 7.83 -6.97 4.19
N GLU A 123 8.97 -6.37 3.89
CA GLU A 123 10.17 -6.40 4.73
C GLU A 123 9.94 -5.65 6.05
N GLU A 124 9.31 -4.50 5.99
CA GLU A 124 8.96 -3.70 7.16
C GLU A 124 7.96 -4.40 8.06
N ALA A 125 6.98 -5.09 7.50
CA ALA A 125 6.05 -5.92 8.26
C ALA A 125 6.79 -7.01 9.05
N ARG A 126 7.72 -7.73 8.42
CA ARG A 126 8.57 -8.73 9.08
C ARG A 126 9.43 -8.09 10.18
N ARG A 127 10.04 -6.93 9.89
CA ARG A 127 10.87 -6.20 10.85
C ARG A 127 10.09 -5.76 12.10
N ARG A 128 8.80 -5.41 11.94
CA ARG A 128 7.90 -5.07 13.06
C ARG A 128 7.23 -6.30 13.70
N GLY A 129 7.69 -7.51 13.41
CA GLY A 129 7.21 -8.73 14.03
C GLY A 129 5.82 -9.21 13.54
N ILE A 130 5.38 -8.78 12.36
CA ILE A 130 4.17 -9.27 11.72
C ILE A 130 4.50 -10.55 10.96
N ALA A 131 3.70 -11.61 11.14
CA ALA A 131 3.84 -12.83 10.37
C ALA A 131 3.38 -12.58 8.92
N PHE A 132 4.33 -12.43 8.00
CA PHE A 132 4.05 -12.25 6.58
C PHE A 132 4.44 -13.50 5.80
N ARG A 133 3.44 -14.20 5.26
CA ARG A 133 3.61 -15.42 4.44
C ARG A 133 3.29 -15.11 2.98
N ASP A 134 4.32 -14.96 2.20
CA ASP A 134 4.27 -14.83 0.75
C ASP A 134 4.26 -16.22 0.07
N GLY A 135 3.76 -16.33 -1.15
CA GLY A 135 3.55 -17.59 -1.85
C GLY A 135 2.41 -18.45 -1.26
N ALA A 136 1.58 -17.88 -0.40
CA ALA A 136 0.46 -18.54 0.27
C ALA A 136 -0.87 -18.15 -0.38
N THR A 137 -1.45 -19.08 -1.13
CA THR A 137 -2.75 -18.85 -1.79
C THR A 137 -3.89 -19.24 -0.89
N VAL A 138 -4.71 -18.29 -0.50
CA VAL A 138 -5.99 -18.56 0.21
C VAL A 138 -6.93 -19.31 -0.71
N LYS A 139 -7.36 -20.49 -0.28
CA LYS A 139 -8.27 -21.37 -1.02
C LYS A 139 -9.72 -21.21 -0.61
N ARG A 140 -9.93 -21.01 0.69
CA ARG A 140 -11.26 -20.86 1.28
C ARG A 140 -11.16 -20.13 2.61
N PHE A 141 -12.20 -19.41 2.96
CA PHE A 141 -12.39 -18.92 4.33
C PHE A 141 -13.84 -19.11 4.76
N ASN A 142 -14.04 -19.31 6.05
CA ASN A 142 -15.36 -19.39 6.68
C ASN A 142 -15.43 -18.30 7.75
N VAL A 143 -16.48 -17.50 7.70
CA VAL A 143 -16.74 -16.50 8.73
C VAL A 143 -17.51 -17.16 9.86
N GLY A 144 -16.93 -17.17 11.05
CA GLY A 144 -17.60 -17.68 12.25
C GLY A 144 -18.73 -16.74 12.67
N GLU A 145 -19.84 -17.32 13.12
CA GLU A 145 -21.02 -16.60 13.61
C GLU A 145 -20.94 -16.43 15.14
N HIS A 146 -21.57 -15.35 15.64
CA HIS A 146 -21.78 -15.14 17.08
C HIS A 146 -20.52 -15.20 17.96
N GLY A 147 -19.39 -14.73 17.44
CA GLY A 147 -18.11 -14.72 18.17
C GLY A 147 -17.28 -16.00 18.04
N ALA A 148 -17.70 -16.95 17.21
CA ALA A 148 -16.85 -18.08 16.85
C ALA A 148 -15.65 -17.63 16.00
N ALA A 149 -14.55 -18.38 16.10
CA ALA A 149 -13.36 -18.09 15.31
C ALA A 149 -13.65 -18.21 13.81
N HIS A 150 -13.01 -17.33 13.02
CA HIS A 150 -12.98 -17.46 11.57
C HIS A 150 -11.94 -18.50 11.16
N GLU A 151 -12.17 -19.17 10.03
CA GLU A 151 -11.23 -20.17 9.50
C GLU A 151 -10.69 -19.74 8.14
N VAL A 152 -9.38 -19.83 7.95
CA VAL A 152 -8.70 -19.55 6.67
C VAL A 152 -7.88 -20.74 6.24
N HIS A 153 -8.14 -21.26 5.04
CA HIS A 153 -7.40 -22.36 4.43
C HIS A 153 -6.50 -21.85 3.30
N TYR A 154 -5.20 -22.11 3.36
CA TYR A 154 -4.18 -21.63 2.41
C TYR A 154 -3.10 -22.68 2.13
#